data_117b6cc8c908d1439b1fffd492eee5e8
#
_entry.id   117b6cc8c908d1439b1fffd492eee5e8
#
_cell.length_a   1.000
_cell.length_b   1.000
_cell.length_c   1.000
_cell.angle_alpha   90.00
_cell.angle_beta   90.00
_cell.angle_gamma   90.00
#
_symmetry.space_group_name_H-M   'P 1'
#
loop_
_entity.id
_entity.type
_entity.pdbx_description
1 polymer ?
#
loop_
_entity_poly.entity_id
_entity_poly.type
_entity_poly.pdbx_seq_one_letter_code
_entity_poly.pdbx_strand_id
1 'polypeptide(L)'
;CSSDLIFLSTDFISKDGKNDFMSLEMLREIKDNNGEIYNHSHKHQSFIKRPLEEVEKDILKADKIIKENLGVFKKIISYPYGESNKSVEQLIQKLGYKIGFSQYSSPIHFDENKFNLPRFSINDEYGELKRFKQIVNVKPLNFSLFEIKKRQQHNSTLEINFKSNFNLKNINCFISDGILKKEINDNFIRLELSKLSKNKRYRLNCTTLKNKNIYWFGKMIIKEKGEFFY
;
A
#
# COMPACT_ATOMS: atom_id res chain seq x y z
N CYS A 1 -23.91 -4.67 10.91
CA CYS A 1 -23.53 -4.83 9.50
C CYS A 1 -22.01 -4.69 9.40
N SER A 2 -21.29 -5.76 9.58
CA SER A 2 -19.86 -5.78 9.31
C SER A 2 -19.68 -6.33 7.91
N SER A 3 -19.12 -5.55 7.01
CA SER A 3 -18.52 -6.06 5.81
C SER A 3 -17.04 -6.33 6.12
N ASP A 4 -16.77 -7.47 6.76
CA ASP A 4 -15.41 -7.87 7.02
C ASP A 4 -14.74 -8.25 5.70
N LEU A 5 -13.60 -7.61 5.41
CA LEU A 5 -12.81 -7.87 4.22
C LEU A 5 -11.56 -8.65 4.62
N ILE A 6 -11.45 -9.90 4.20
CA ILE A 6 -10.29 -10.74 4.46
C ILE A 6 -9.45 -10.87 3.19
N PHE A 7 -8.19 -10.54 3.27
CA PHE A 7 -7.19 -10.84 2.25
C PHE A 7 -6.47 -12.13 2.63
N LEU A 8 -6.77 -13.21 1.93
CA LEU A 8 -6.36 -14.57 2.25
C LEU A 8 -5.10 -14.99 1.52
N SER A 9 -4.07 -15.36 2.27
CA SER A 9 -2.93 -16.11 1.76
C SER A 9 -3.20 -17.60 1.88
N THR A 10 -3.44 -18.25 0.76
CA THR A 10 -4.04 -19.59 0.75
C THR A 10 -3.13 -20.72 1.22
N ASP A 11 -1.82 -20.49 1.34
CA ASP A 11 -0.87 -21.46 1.92
C ASP A 11 -0.98 -21.56 3.45
N PHE A 12 -1.61 -20.56 4.08
CA PHE A 12 -1.82 -20.50 5.52
C PHE A 12 -3.19 -21.04 5.96
N ILE A 13 -3.98 -21.58 5.05
CA ILE A 13 -5.24 -22.22 5.44
C ILE A 13 -4.92 -23.45 6.29
N SER A 14 -5.38 -23.46 7.55
CA SER A 14 -5.20 -24.57 8.47
C SER A 14 -6.10 -25.74 8.11
N LYS A 15 -5.65 -26.97 8.35
CA LYS A 15 -6.47 -28.17 8.18
C LYS A 15 -7.54 -28.32 9.24
N ASP A 16 -7.27 -27.84 10.45
CA ASP A 16 -8.07 -28.11 11.65
C ASP A 16 -8.35 -26.84 12.50
N GLY A 17 -7.99 -25.66 11.99
CA GLY A 17 -8.15 -24.40 12.71
C GLY A 17 -7.22 -24.23 13.92
N LYS A 18 -6.23 -25.09 14.07
CA LYS A 18 -5.17 -24.96 15.08
C LYS A 18 -4.04 -24.09 14.54
N ASN A 19 -3.13 -23.66 15.40
CA ASN A 19 -1.94 -22.85 15.05
C ASN A 19 -2.21 -21.44 14.53
N ASP A 20 -3.15 -20.71 15.11
CA ASP A 20 -3.45 -19.29 14.82
C ASP A 20 -3.90 -18.98 13.39
N PHE A 21 -4.15 -19.99 12.55
CA PHE A 21 -4.65 -19.85 11.19
C PHE A 21 -6.07 -20.38 11.04
N MET A 22 -6.85 -19.71 10.20
CA MET A 22 -8.23 -20.09 9.91
C MET A 22 -8.30 -21.40 9.11
N SER A 23 -9.28 -22.23 9.43
CA SER A 23 -9.66 -23.39 8.61
C SER A 23 -10.58 -22.96 7.46
N LEU A 24 -10.77 -23.85 6.48
CA LEU A 24 -11.77 -23.61 5.42
C LEU A 24 -13.19 -23.48 5.95
N GLU A 25 -13.51 -24.16 7.03
CA GLU A 25 -14.81 -24.09 7.69
C GLU A 25 -15.07 -22.70 8.28
N MET A 26 -14.09 -22.14 9.02
CA MET A 26 -14.14 -20.77 9.53
C MET A 26 -14.27 -19.74 8.42
N LEU A 27 -13.56 -19.92 7.30
CA LEU A 27 -13.66 -19.04 6.15
C LEU A 27 -15.03 -19.09 5.46
N ARG A 28 -15.67 -20.27 5.42
CA ARG A 28 -17.06 -20.42 4.94
C ARG A 28 -18.04 -19.73 5.87
N GLU A 29 -17.91 -19.93 7.17
CA GLU A 29 -18.76 -19.24 8.17
C GLU A 29 -18.70 -17.71 8.02
N ILE A 30 -17.50 -17.14 7.77
CA ILE A 30 -17.35 -15.71 7.51
C ILE A 30 -18.12 -15.29 6.27
N LYS A 31 -18.05 -16.07 5.18
CA LYS A 31 -18.80 -15.80 3.96
C LYS A 31 -20.32 -15.87 4.17
N ASP A 32 -20.78 -16.88 4.88
CA ASP A 32 -22.20 -17.08 5.18
C ASP A 32 -22.76 -15.93 6.05
N ASN A 33 -21.90 -15.27 6.82
CA ASN A 33 -22.19 -14.07 7.58
C ASN A 33 -21.89 -12.75 6.84
N ASN A 34 -21.92 -12.76 5.49
CA ASN A 34 -21.67 -11.61 4.62
C ASN A 34 -20.24 -11.04 4.65
N GLY A 35 -19.25 -11.78 5.13
CA GLY A 35 -17.86 -11.43 4.97
C GLY A 35 -17.37 -11.66 3.53
N GLU A 36 -16.43 -10.85 3.07
CA GLU A 36 -15.84 -10.97 1.73
C GLU A 36 -14.38 -11.43 1.82
N ILE A 37 -14.02 -12.42 1.00
CA ILE A 37 -12.66 -12.98 0.96
C ILE A 37 -12.02 -12.66 -0.38
N TYR A 38 -10.82 -12.10 -0.33
CA TYR A 38 -10.03 -11.66 -1.46
C TYR A 38 -8.65 -12.28 -1.49
N ASN A 39 -7.97 -12.18 -2.62
CA ASN A 39 -6.65 -12.74 -2.83
C ASN A 39 -5.55 -11.93 -2.11
N HIS A 40 -4.68 -12.64 -1.37
CA HIS A 40 -3.43 -12.10 -0.80
C HIS A 40 -2.22 -12.97 -1.17
N SER A 41 -2.21 -13.52 -2.38
CA SER A 41 -1.26 -14.52 -2.89
C SER A 41 -1.46 -15.93 -2.30
N HIS A 42 -0.71 -16.90 -2.83
CA HIS A 42 -0.64 -18.22 -2.22
C HIS A 42 0.37 -18.23 -1.06
N LYS A 43 1.64 -17.89 -1.33
CA LYS A 43 2.76 -18.06 -0.40
C LYS A 43 3.09 -16.84 0.48
N HIS A 44 2.39 -15.71 0.32
CA HIS A 44 2.71 -14.45 1.00
C HIS A 44 4.17 -14.00 0.81
N GLN A 45 4.72 -14.18 -0.38
CA GLN A 45 6.07 -13.73 -0.73
C GLN A 45 6.01 -12.42 -1.51
N SER A 46 7.00 -11.55 -1.31
CA SER A 46 7.09 -10.27 -2.02
C SER A 46 7.07 -10.46 -3.54
N PHE A 47 6.17 -9.75 -4.22
CA PHE A 47 6.02 -9.84 -5.67
C PHE A 47 7.13 -9.15 -6.45
N ILE A 48 7.76 -8.13 -5.87
CA ILE A 48 8.84 -7.38 -6.53
C ILE A 48 10.20 -8.08 -6.46
N LYS A 49 10.32 -9.12 -5.64
CA LYS A 49 11.56 -9.89 -5.44
C LYS A 49 11.62 -11.20 -6.25
N ARG A 50 10.62 -11.43 -7.07
CA ARG A 50 10.45 -12.69 -7.82
C ARG A 50 10.23 -12.42 -9.31
N PRO A 51 10.57 -13.39 -10.20
CA PRO A 51 10.17 -13.33 -11.60
C PRO A 51 8.65 -13.22 -11.75
N LEU A 52 8.17 -12.39 -12.70
CA LEU A 52 6.73 -12.16 -12.92
C LEU A 52 5.94 -13.43 -13.20
N GLU A 53 6.54 -14.39 -13.89
CA GLU A 53 5.92 -15.69 -14.17
C GLU A 53 5.63 -16.50 -12.89
N GLU A 54 6.52 -16.41 -11.90
CA GLU A 54 6.30 -17.05 -10.59
C GLU A 54 5.21 -16.33 -9.81
N VAL A 55 5.17 -15.00 -9.89
CA VAL A 55 4.12 -14.18 -9.26
C VAL A 55 2.76 -14.50 -9.89
N GLU A 56 2.69 -14.62 -11.23
CA GLU A 56 1.47 -15.01 -11.94
C GLU A 56 0.97 -16.38 -11.47
N LYS A 57 1.85 -17.39 -11.43
CA LYS A 57 1.51 -18.74 -10.96
C LYS A 57 1.01 -18.74 -9.51
N ASP A 58 1.62 -17.94 -8.65
CA ASP A 58 1.26 -17.82 -7.24
C ASP A 58 -0.14 -17.20 -7.06
N ILE A 59 -0.43 -16.12 -7.80
CA ILE A 59 -1.73 -15.45 -7.79
C ILE A 59 -2.82 -16.41 -8.34
N LEU A 60 -2.58 -17.06 -9.48
CA LEU A 60 -3.54 -17.97 -10.09
C LEU A 60 -3.81 -19.20 -9.23
N LYS A 61 -2.80 -19.69 -8.51
CA LYS A 61 -2.98 -20.77 -7.54
C LYS A 61 -3.88 -20.35 -6.39
N ALA A 62 -3.69 -19.16 -5.85
CA ALA A 62 -4.58 -18.61 -4.80
C ALA A 62 -6.01 -18.44 -5.34
N ASP A 63 -6.19 -17.88 -6.53
CA ASP A 63 -7.49 -17.74 -7.20
C ASP A 63 -8.23 -19.06 -7.31
N LYS A 64 -7.51 -20.11 -7.77
CA LYS A 64 -8.08 -21.45 -7.90
C LYS A 64 -8.55 -21.99 -6.56
N ILE A 65 -7.72 -21.94 -5.53
CA ILE A 65 -8.06 -22.42 -4.18
C ILE A 65 -9.26 -21.68 -3.61
N ILE A 66 -9.29 -20.35 -3.71
CA ILE A 66 -10.42 -19.53 -3.23
C ILE A 66 -11.70 -19.92 -3.99
N LYS A 67 -11.63 -20.01 -5.33
CA LYS A 67 -12.80 -20.35 -6.16
C LYS A 67 -13.36 -21.74 -5.86
N GLU A 68 -12.49 -22.75 -5.75
CA GLU A 68 -12.89 -24.14 -5.52
C GLU A 68 -13.48 -24.38 -4.12
N ASN A 69 -12.99 -23.70 -3.11
CA ASN A 69 -13.37 -23.94 -1.72
C ASN A 69 -14.38 -22.95 -1.16
N LEU A 70 -14.38 -21.71 -1.68
CA LEU A 70 -15.16 -20.58 -1.17
C LEU A 70 -16.09 -19.97 -2.22
N GLY A 71 -16.07 -20.47 -3.46
CA GLY A 71 -16.91 -19.99 -4.55
C GLY A 71 -16.38 -18.74 -5.24
N VAL A 72 -17.21 -18.09 -6.04
CA VAL A 72 -16.82 -16.90 -6.81
C VAL A 72 -16.48 -15.74 -5.88
N PHE A 73 -15.41 -15.03 -6.19
CA PHE A 73 -14.97 -13.83 -5.47
C PHE A 73 -14.71 -12.66 -6.42
N LYS A 74 -14.74 -11.45 -5.89
CA LYS A 74 -14.39 -10.25 -6.67
C LYS A 74 -12.88 -10.21 -6.88
N LYS A 75 -12.44 -9.80 -8.07
CA LYS A 75 -11.02 -9.64 -8.42
C LYS A 75 -10.41 -8.39 -7.76
N ILE A 76 -10.15 -8.51 -6.47
CA ILE A 76 -9.49 -7.52 -5.61
C ILE A 76 -8.30 -8.23 -4.96
N ILE A 77 -7.15 -7.58 -4.91
CA ILE A 77 -5.92 -8.14 -4.33
C ILE A 77 -5.28 -7.15 -3.35
N SER A 78 -4.70 -7.68 -2.28
CA SER A 78 -3.72 -6.96 -1.47
C SER A 78 -2.35 -7.55 -1.73
N TYR A 79 -1.36 -6.69 -1.97
CA TYR A 79 0.01 -7.16 -2.19
C TYR A 79 0.63 -7.65 -0.88
N PRO A 80 1.34 -8.80 -0.86
CA PRO A 80 2.18 -9.18 0.27
C PRO A 80 3.13 -8.03 0.63
N TYR A 81 3.18 -7.69 1.92
CA TYR A 81 3.92 -6.55 2.45
C TYR A 81 3.54 -5.17 1.87
N GLY A 82 2.47 -5.10 1.07
CA GLY A 82 2.07 -3.92 0.32
C GLY A 82 3.01 -3.56 -0.83
N GLU A 83 3.88 -4.45 -1.25
CA GLU A 83 4.93 -4.20 -2.24
C GLU A 83 4.44 -4.45 -3.66
N SER A 84 4.43 -3.41 -4.47
CA SER A 84 4.16 -3.49 -5.91
C SER A 84 5.15 -2.64 -6.71
N ASN A 85 5.19 -2.88 -8.00
CA ASN A 85 5.82 -2.04 -9.00
C ASN A 85 4.97 -2.05 -10.27
N LYS A 86 5.30 -1.21 -11.23
CA LYS A 86 4.54 -1.06 -12.48
C LYS A 86 4.31 -2.40 -13.20
N SER A 87 5.30 -3.29 -13.22
CA SER A 87 5.18 -4.60 -13.88
C SER A 87 4.19 -5.51 -13.15
N VAL A 88 4.21 -5.53 -11.82
CA VAL A 88 3.23 -6.28 -11.00
C VAL A 88 1.83 -5.70 -11.15
N GLU A 89 1.68 -4.37 -11.16
CA GLU A 89 0.39 -3.70 -11.37
C GLU A 89 -0.21 -4.01 -12.75
N GLN A 90 0.62 -4.03 -13.79
CA GLN A 90 0.19 -4.47 -15.13
C GLN A 90 -0.19 -5.95 -15.18
N LEU A 91 0.54 -6.81 -14.48
CA LEU A 91 0.22 -8.23 -14.39
C LEU A 91 -1.16 -8.45 -13.74
N ILE A 92 -1.44 -7.85 -12.58
CA ILE A 92 -2.74 -8.02 -11.93
C ILE A 92 -3.88 -7.45 -12.76
N GLN A 93 -3.65 -6.37 -13.50
CA GLN A 93 -4.61 -5.84 -14.46
C GLN A 93 -4.88 -6.83 -15.60
N LYS A 94 -3.86 -7.45 -16.18
CA LYS A 94 -3.96 -8.51 -17.19
C LYS A 94 -4.74 -9.72 -16.67
N LEU A 95 -4.58 -10.08 -15.40
CA LEU A 95 -5.30 -11.17 -14.73
C LEU A 95 -6.76 -10.82 -14.38
N GLY A 96 -7.23 -9.62 -14.77
CA GLY A 96 -8.61 -9.17 -14.62
C GLY A 96 -8.93 -8.56 -13.26
N TYR A 97 -7.94 -8.33 -12.40
CA TYR A 97 -8.15 -7.61 -11.15
C TYR A 97 -8.59 -6.17 -11.41
N LYS A 98 -9.39 -5.63 -10.51
CA LYS A 98 -9.95 -4.29 -10.61
C LYS A 98 -9.30 -3.32 -9.62
N ILE A 99 -8.80 -3.84 -8.51
CA ILE A 99 -8.23 -3.07 -7.40
C ILE A 99 -7.04 -3.84 -6.82
N GLY A 100 -5.96 -3.11 -6.52
CA GLY A 100 -4.80 -3.60 -5.78
C GLY A 100 -4.48 -2.69 -4.59
N PHE A 101 -4.37 -3.28 -3.39
CA PHE A 101 -4.05 -2.55 -2.16
C PHE A 101 -2.58 -2.71 -1.79
N SER A 102 -1.95 -1.57 -1.56
CA SER A 102 -0.62 -1.45 -0.94
C SER A 102 -0.70 -1.31 0.59
N GLN A 103 0.37 -0.94 1.26
CA GLN A 103 0.43 -0.78 2.72
C GLN A 103 1.18 0.49 3.12
N TYR A 104 0.62 1.64 2.75
CA TYR A 104 1.07 2.95 3.21
C TYR A 104 -0.12 3.81 3.60
N SER A 105 0.07 4.67 4.59
CA SER A 105 -1.01 5.49 5.15
C SER A 105 -1.27 6.70 4.28
N SER A 106 -2.43 6.76 3.65
CA SER A 106 -2.96 7.93 2.93
C SER A 106 -4.48 7.79 2.79
N PRO A 107 -5.26 8.86 2.77
CA PRO A 107 -6.61 8.80 2.24
C PRO A 107 -6.55 8.57 0.73
N ILE A 108 -7.55 7.89 0.20
CA ILE A 108 -7.67 7.65 -1.25
C ILE A 108 -8.09 8.94 -1.94
N HIS A 109 -7.37 9.31 -2.98
CA HIS A 109 -7.72 10.42 -3.86
C HIS A 109 -8.57 9.92 -5.06
N PHE A 110 -9.38 10.80 -5.63
CA PHE A 110 -10.27 10.43 -6.75
C PHE A 110 -9.49 9.91 -7.98
N ASP A 111 -8.31 10.49 -8.24
CA ASP A 111 -7.44 10.11 -9.37
C ASP A 111 -6.35 9.09 -8.98
N GLU A 112 -6.50 8.41 -7.83
CA GLU A 112 -5.50 7.45 -7.34
C GLU A 112 -5.40 6.25 -8.29
N ASN A 113 -4.19 5.73 -8.42
CA ASN A 113 -3.96 4.49 -9.15
C ASN A 113 -4.69 3.31 -8.45
N LYS A 114 -5.74 2.79 -9.06
CA LYS A 114 -6.56 1.69 -8.52
C LYS A 114 -5.77 0.42 -8.22
N PHE A 115 -4.58 0.28 -8.79
CA PHE A 115 -3.70 -0.88 -8.56
C PHE A 115 -2.62 -0.60 -7.51
N ASN A 116 -2.68 0.54 -6.81
CA ASN A 116 -1.75 0.86 -5.72
C ASN A 116 -2.45 1.72 -4.64
N LEU A 117 -3.61 1.26 -4.19
CA LEU A 117 -4.40 2.00 -3.20
C LEU A 117 -3.77 1.93 -1.80
N PRO A 118 -3.77 3.05 -1.07
CA PRO A 118 -3.29 3.10 0.31
C PRO A 118 -4.24 2.45 1.30
N ARG A 119 -3.73 2.14 2.49
CA ARG A 119 -4.49 1.70 3.66
C ARG A 119 -3.89 2.24 4.94
N PHE A 120 -4.70 2.78 5.83
CA PHE A 120 -4.24 3.08 7.18
C PHE A 120 -4.12 1.78 7.99
N SER A 121 -2.97 1.54 8.58
CA SER A 121 -2.78 0.42 9.50
C SER A 121 -3.44 0.73 10.84
N ILE A 122 -4.24 -0.20 11.32
CA ILE A 122 -4.83 -0.23 12.67
C ILE A 122 -4.42 -1.56 13.29
N ASN A 123 -3.74 -1.50 14.42
CA ASN A 123 -3.27 -2.63 15.20
C ASN A 123 -3.22 -2.20 16.66
N ASP A 124 -2.75 -3.05 17.58
CA ASP A 124 -2.70 -2.75 19.01
C ASP A 124 -1.95 -1.47 19.35
N GLU A 125 -0.87 -1.17 18.62
CA GLU A 125 -0.07 0.05 18.78
C GLU A 125 -0.77 1.30 18.19
N TYR A 126 -1.54 1.13 17.11
CA TYR A 126 -2.16 2.22 16.34
C TYR A 126 -3.69 2.13 16.29
N GLY A 127 -4.32 1.37 17.21
CA GLY A 127 -5.77 1.10 17.24
C GLY A 127 -6.58 2.02 18.16
N GLU A 128 -5.98 3.04 18.76
CA GLU A 128 -6.70 3.96 19.66
C GLU A 128 -7.88 4.65 18.94
N LEU A 129 -9.02 4.77 19.63
CA LEU A 129 -10.22 5.43 19.11
C LEU A 129 -9.96 6.88 18.65
N LYS A 130 -9.07 7.61 19.34
CA LYS A 130 -8.65 8.95 18.94
C LYS A 130 -8.00 8.96 17.55
N ARG A 131 -7.08 8.02 17.30
CA ARG A 131 -6.44 7.85 15.98
C ARG A 131 -7.44 7.43 14.93
N PHE A 132 -8.33 6.48 15.23
CA PHE A 132 -9.40 6.06 14.30
C PHE A 132 -10.26 7.25 13.88
N LYS A 133 -10.77 8.05 14.84
CA LYS A 133 -11.52 9.28 14.56
C LYS A 133 -10.73 10.28 13.71
N GLN A 134 -9.42 10.35 13.91
CA GLN A 134 -8.55 11.21 13.10
C GLN A 134 -8.46 10.72 11.66
N ILE A 135 -8.15 9.44 11.43
CA ILE A 135 -7.92 8.92 10.08
C ILE A 135 -9.18 8.85 9.22
N VAL A 136 -10.37 8.62 9.78
CA VAL A 136 -11.62 8.64 9.02
C VAL A 136 -12.03 10.05 8.57
N ASN A 137 -11.47 11.09 9.18
CA ASN A 137 -11.74 12.50 8.85
C ASN A 137 -10.60 13.16 8.05
N VAL A 138 -9.51 12.44 7.79
CA VAL A 138 -8.37 12.96 7.01
C VAL A 138 -8.79 13.17 5.56
N LYS A 139 -8.37 14.29 4.98
CA LYS A 139 -8.61 14.64 3.58
C LYS A 139 -7.33 14.44 2.76
N PRO A 140 -7.44 14.11 1.47
CA PRO A 140 -6.28 14.01 0.60
C PRO A 140 -5.55 15.34 0.44
N LEU A 141 -4.24 15.33 0.65
CA LEU A 141 -3.36 16.44 0.29
C LEU A 141 -2.95 16.28 -1.18
N ASN A 142 -3.58 17.06 -2.04
CA ASN A 142 -3.41 16.96 -3.48
C ASN A 142 -2.19 17.73 -3.95
N PHE A 143 -1.48 17.13 -4.89
CA PHE A 143 -0.39 17.73 -5.61
C PHE A 143 -0.74 17.89 -7.09
N SER A 144 -0.54 19.08 -7.63
CA SER A 144 -0.73 19.35 -9.07
C SER A 144 0.45 18.85 -9.92
N LEU A 145 1.61 18.66 -9.30
CA LEU A 145 2.79 18.03 -9.86
C LEU A 145 3.37 17.13 -8.79
N PHE A 146 3.68 15.90 -9.14
CA PHE A 146 4.41 14.97 -8.27
C PHE A 146 5.42 14.20 -9.13
N GLU A 147 6.70 14.46 -8.90
CA GLU A 147 7.77 13.80 -9.63
C GLU A 147 8.78 13.22 -8.66
N ILE A 148 9.20 11.98 -8.90
CA ILE A 148 10.30 11.34 -8.19
C ILE A 148 11.44 11.11 -9.18
N LYS A 149 12.64 11.57 -8.84
CA LYS A 149 13.84 11.41 -9.65
C LYS A 149 14.97 10.78 -8.85
N LYS A 150 15.65 9.81 -9.43
CA LYS A 150 16.90 9.28 -8.86
C LYS A 150 18.02 10.27 -9.18
N ARG A 151 18.77 10.72 -8.16
CA ARG A 151 19.96 11.54 -8.39
C ARG A 151 21.09 10.65 -8.92
N GLN A 152 21.60 10.96 -10.14
CA GLN A 152 22.60 10.14 -10.83
C GLN A 152 23.94 10.03 -10.09
N GLN A 153 24.28 11.00 -9.25
CA GLN A 153 25.58 11.06 -8.55
C GLN A 153 25.63 10.30 -7.22
N HIS A 154 24.48 9.91 -6.64
CA HIS A 154 24.43 9.19 -5.36
C HIS A 154 23.33 8.12 -5.39
N ASN A 155 23.72 6.86 -5.47
CA ASN A 155 22.81 5.69 -5.54
C ASN A 155 21.84 5.53 -4.36
N SER A 156 21.90 6.40 -3.35
CA SER A 156 21.05 6.37 -2.16
C SER A 156 20.22 7.63 -1.97
N THR A 157 20.13 8.50 -2.98
CA THR A 157 19.40 9.76 -2.88
C THR A 157 18.27 9.81 -3.90
N LEU A 158 17.08 10.16 -3.45
CA LEU A 158 15.92 10.48 -4.27
C LEU A 158 15.57 11.96 -4.11
N GLU A 159 15.19 12.56 -5.21
CA GLU A 159 14.61 13.89 -5.24
C GLU A 159 13.13 13.79 -5.60
N ILE A 160 12.30 14.41 -4.78
CA ILE A 160 10.85 14.46 -4.99
C ILE A 160 10.43 15.92 -5.08
N ASN A 161 9.81 16.27 -6.18
CA ASN A 161 9.30 17.62 -6.43
C ASN A 161 7.78 17.57 -6.51
N PHE A 162 7.10 18.49 -5.82
CA PHE A 162 5.66 18.59 -5.90
C PHE A 162 5.15 20.03 -5.74
N LYS A 163 4.03 20.32 -6.41
CA LYS A 163 3.27 21.56 -6.29
C LYS A 163 1.95 21.29 -5.60
N SER A 164 1.48 22.24 -4.82
CA SER A 164 0.19 22.14 -4.14
C SER A 164 -0.47 23.50 -4.07
N ASN A 165 -1.79 23.51 -4.03
CA ASN A 165 -2.62 24.70 -3.79
C ASN A 165 -2.68 25.12 -2.29
N PHE A 166 -1.98 24.38 -1.45
CA PHE A 166 -1.81 24.73 -0.04
C PHE A 166 -0.61 25.62 0.16
N ASN A 167 -0.58 26.35 1.27
CA ASN A 167 0.62 27.07 1.66
C ASN A 167 1.77 26.08 1.92
N LEU A 168 2.78 26.09 1.06
CA LEU A 168 3.87 25.13 1.06
C LEU A 168 4.68 25.14 2.37
N LYS A 169 4.76 26.31 3.05
CA LYS A 169 5.44 26.45 4.35
C LYS A 169 4.78 25.59 5.44
N ASN A 170 3.47 25.41 5.35
CA ASN A 170 2.68 24.67 6.34
C ASN A 170 2.62 23.17 6.06
N ILE A 171 3.20 22.68 4.95
CA ILE A 171 3.27 21.26 4.65
C ILE A 171 4.48 20.66 5.37
N ASN A 172 4.24 19.73 6.28
CA ASN A 172 5.27 18.98 6.99
C ASN A 172 5.43 17.60 6.35
N CYS A 173 6.66 17.25 5.96
CA CYS A 173 6.98 15.95 5.39
C CYS A 173 7.99 15.22 6.25
N PHE A 174 7.84 13.91 6.36
CA PHE A 174 8.79 13.02 7.04
C PHE A 174 8.86 11.67 6.32
N ILE A 175 9.97 10.98 6.53
CA ILE A 175 10.21 9.64 6.02
C ILE A 175 10.46 8.68 7.19
N SER A 176 9.95 7.45 7.09
CA SER A 176 10.06 6.47 8.18
C SER A 176 11.49 6.09 8.55
N ASP A 177 12.44 6.30 7.64
CA ASP A 177 13.85 5.98 7.84
C ASP A 177 14.69 6.73 6.80
N GLY A 178 15.96 7.03 7.11
CA GLY A 178 16.79 7.89 6.27
C GLY A 178 16.75 9.36 6.71
N ILE A 179 17.26 10.22 5.85
CA ILE A 179 17.28 11.67 6.07
C ILE A 179 16.43 12.35 5.01
N LEU A 180 15.55 13.23 5.45
CA LEU A 180 14.74 14.08 4.59
C LEU A 180 15.17 15.53 4.77
N LYS A 181 15.59 16.18 3.66
CA LYS A 181 15.75 17.64 3.59
C LYS A 181 14.60 18.21 2.78
N LYS A 182 14.01 19.28 3.25
CA LYS A 182 12.94 20.01 2.57
C LYS A 182 13.43 21.39 2.18
N GLU A 183 13.31 21.72 0.92
CA GLU A 183 13.51 23.05 0.35
C GLU A 183 12.19 23.54 -0.24
N ILE A 184 11.86 24.79 -0.02
CA ILE A 184 10.68 25.45 -0.58
C ILE A 184 11.16 26.52 -1.53
N ASN A 185 10.78 26.37 -2.78
CA ASN A 185 10.91 27.40 -3.80
C ASN A 185 9.51 27.99 -4.08
N ASP A 186 9.42 29.13 -4.76
CA ASP A 186 8.21 29.95 -4.88
C ASP A 186 6.92 29.16 -5.16
N ASN A 187 6.98 28.09 -5.96
CA ASN A 187 5.81 27.32 -6.39
C ASN A 187 5.92 25.82 -6.16
N PHE A 188 6.99 25.30 -5.55
CA PHE A 188 7.13 23.87 -5.33
C PHE A 188 7.93 23.53 -4.07
N ILE A 189 7.73 22.35 -3.54
CA ILE A 189 8.55 21.73 -2.50
C ILE A 189 9.46 20.71 -3.18
N ARG A 190 10.74 20.79 -2.86
CA ARG A 190 11.74 19.77 -3.16
C ARG A 190 12.04 19.00 -1.87
N LEU A 191 11.93 17.70 -1.93
CA LEU A 191 12.38 16.79 -0.88
C LEU A 191 13.60 16.03 -1.39
N GLU A 192 14.68 16.08 -0.64
CA GLU A 192 15.84 15.22 -0.85
C GLU A 192 15.85 14.13 0.22
N LEU A 193 15.73 12.88 -0.22
CA LEU A 193 15.80 11.71 0.64
C LEU A 193 17.17 11.07 0.49
N SER A 194 17.92 11.00 1.58
CA SER A 194 19.27 10.44 1.60
C SER A 194 19.45 9.37 2.70
N LYS A 195 20.61 8.71 2.70
CA LYS A 195 20.92 7.60 3.60
C LYS A 195 19.91 6.45 3.53
N LEU A 196 19.32 6.25 2.36
CA LEU A 196 18.39 5.15 2.12
C LEU A 196 19.19 3.85 2.02
N SER A 197 19.08 2.96 3.01
CA SER A 197 19.71 1.66 3.02
C SER A 197 19.19 0.75 1.90
N LYS A 198 19.86 -0.37 1.63
CA LYS A 198 19.41 -1.32 0.61
C LYS A 198 18.21 -2.14 1.10
N ASN A 199 17.39 -2.59 0.15
CA ASN A 199 16.34 -3.59 0.36
C ASN A 199 15.35 -3.24 1.48
N LYS A 200 14.88 -2.00 1.50
CA LYS A 200 14.00 -1.49 2.54
C LYS A 200 12.81 -0.73 1.96
N ARG A 201 11.72 -0.71 2.72
CA ARG A 201 10.54 0.09 2.47
C ARG A 201 10.63 1.39 3.25
N TYR A 202 10.39 2.50 2.59
CA TYR A 202 10.32 3.83 3.17
C TYR A 202 8.91 4.37 3.00
N ARG A 203 8.36 4.96 4.04
CA ARG A 203 7.06 5.61 4.01
C ARG A 203 7.26 7.11 4.08
N LEU A 204 7.05 7.78 2.95
CA LEU A 204 6.97 9.22 2.91
C LEU A 204 5.56 9.64 3.31
N ASN A 205 5.47 10.59 4.23
CA ASN A 205 4.20 11.19 4.63
C ASN A 205 4.36 12.70 4.62
N CYS A 206 3.38 13.40 4.03
CA CYS A 206 3.28 14.84 4.08
C CYS A 206 1.90 15.23 4.62
N THR A 207 1.86 16.17 5.58
CA THR A 207 0.61 16.60 6.19
C THR A 207 0.56 18.13 6.30
N THR A 208 -0.66 18.67 6.28
CA THR A 208 -0.93 20.07 6.60
C THR A 208 -2.28 20.22 7.27
N LEU A 209 -2.45 21.31 8.00
CA LEU A 209 -3.71 21.68 8.63
C LEU A 209 -4.31 22.90 7.91
N LYS A 210 -5.59 22.83 7.51
CA LYS A 210 -6.34 23.95 6.96
C LYS A 210 -7.78 23.89 7.43
N ASN A 211 -8.29 24.98 8.02
CA ASN A 211 -9.66 25.09 8.52
C ASN A 211 -10.05 23.92 9.46
N LYS A 212 -9.19 23.60 10.43
CA LYS A 212 -9.33 22.48 11.39
C LYS A 212 -9.34 21.07 10.75
N ASN A 213 -9.17 20.95 9.43
CA ASN A 213 -9.05 19.65 8.74
C ASN A 213 -7.59 19.30 8.55
N ILE A 214 -7.27 18.01 8.75
CA ILE A 214 -5.96 17.44 8.43
C ILE A 214 -6.01 16.98 6.98
N TYR A 215 -4.99 17.38 6.21
CA TYR A 215 -4.75 16.90 4.87
C TYR A 215 -3.49 16.04 4.89
N TRP A 216 -3.55 14.88 4.26
CA TRP A 216 -2.47 13.90 4.28
C TRP A 216 -2.20 13.36 2.88
N PHE A 217 -0.93 13.20 2.56
CA PHE A 217 -0.41 12.45 1.44
C PHE A 217 0.58 11.42 1.97
N GLY A 218 0.46 10.19 1.53
CA GLY A 218 1.40 9.12 1.80
C GLY A 218 1.89 8.48 0.52
N LYS A 219 3.12 7.97 0.55
CA LYS A 219 3.69 7.18 -0.55
C LYS A 219 4.66 6.14 0.01
N MET A 220 4.61 4.92 -0.51
CA MET A 220 5.65 3.93 -0.26
C MET A 220 6.73 4.04 -1.33
N ILE A 221 7.97 4.05 -0.89
CA ILE A 221 9.17 4.00 -1.73
C ILE A 221 9.91 2.74 -1.33
N ILE A 222 10.19 1.88 -2.28
CA ILE A 222 10.88 0.61 -2.04
C ILE A 222 12.23 0.69 -2.72
N LYS A 223 13.29 0.33 -2.02
CA LYS A 223 14.62 0.15 -2.60
C LYS A 223 14.98 -1.33 -2.58
N GLU A 224 15.19 -1.90 -3.74
CA GLU A 224 15.56 -3.30 -3.91
C GLU A 224 16.66 -3.41 -4.97
N LYS A 225 17.77 -4.11 -4.67
CA LYS A 225 18.92 -4.31 -5.58
C LYS A 225 19.45 -3.03 -6.23
N GLY A 226 19.38 -1.89 -5.50
CA GLY A 226 19.83 -0.58 -5.99
C GLY A 226 18.82 0.18 -6.86
N GLU A 227 17.67 -0.38 -7.13
CA GLU A 227 16.55 0.27 -7.82
C GLU A 227 15.50 0.76 -6.85
N PHE A 228 14.75 1.79 -7.29
CA PHE A 228 13.64 2.36 -6.53
C PHE A 228 12.32 2.09 -7.24
N PHE A 229 11.33 1.66 -6.46
CA PHE A 229 9.94 1.47 -6.88
C PHE A 229 9.05 2.39 -6.04
N TYR A 230 8.06 3.07 -6.67
CA TYR A 230 7.17 4.05 -6.03
C TYR A 230 5.88 4.27 -6.82
#